data_439734de06e9e0a46cf1caccaa058e23
#
_entry.id   439734de06e9e0a46cf1caccaa058e23
#
_cell.length_a   1.000
_cell.length_b   1.000
_cell.length_c   1.000
_cell.angle_alpha   90.00
_cell.angle_beta   90.00
_cell.angle_gamma   90.00
#
_symmetry.space_group_name_H-M   'P 1'
#
loop_
_entity.id
_entity.type
_entity.pdbx_description
1 polymer ?
#
loop_
_entity_poly.entity_id
_entity_poly.type
_entity_poly.pdbx_seq_one_letter_code
_entity_poly.pdbx_strand_id
1 'polypeptide(L)'
;MKIINIQNNQGVPKYKQIILSIENRYLPVFVYLQKSLLMKIINIQNNQGVPKYKQIILSIEKTIEEGHLKKDEKLPSINKVCLEFSLSRDTVLQAYEELKKRGIIYAILGKGYYVKSTEVRIKQRIFLLFDELNIFKEDLYNSFLENIGKDVQVDIFFHNFNTQVFQKLINDSNGNYTKYIIMPT
;
A
#
# COMPACT_ATOMS: atom_id res chain seq x y z
N MET A 1 39.66 -14.96 -20.60
CA MET A 1 39.92 -14.03 -19.48
C MET A 1 40.25 -12.66 -20.07
N LYS A 2 39.29 -11.72 -20.06
CA LYS A 2 39.51 -10.37 -20.60
C LYS A 2 40.07 -9.47 -19.51
N ILE A 3 41.27 -8.96 -19.74
CA ILE A 3 42.00 -8.04 -18.86
C ILE A 3 41.21 -6.72 -18.84
N ILE A 4 40.84 -6.27 -17.62
CA ILE A 4 40.18 -4.98 -17.39
C ILE A 4 41.26 -3.90 -17.46
N ASN A 5 41.22 -3.06 -18.51
CA ASN A 5 42.13 -1.93 -18.62
C ASN A 5 41.59 -0.79 -17.72
N ILE A 6 42.21 -0.61 -16.55
CA ILE A 6 41.87 0.45 -15.60
C ILE A 6 42.60 1.70 -16.05
N GLN A 7 41.87 2.68 -16.62
CA GLN A 7 42.46 3.99 -16.91
C GLN A 7 42.86 4.66 -15.58
N ASN A 8 44.10 5.15 -15.56
CA ASN A 8 44.72 5.77 -14.39
C ASN A 8 44.07 7.14 -14.09
N ASN A 9 43.06 7.14 -13.24
CA ASN A 9 42.58 8.36 -12.61
C ASN A 9 43.48 8.70 -11.42
N GLN A 10 44.41 9.61 -11.63
CA GLN A 10 45.33 10.08 -10.57
C GLN A 10 44.51 10.61 -9.39
N GLY A 11 44.73 10.02 -8.19
CA GLY A 11 44.14 10.44 -6.93
C GLY A 11 43.03 9.55 -6.33
N VAL A 12 42.52 8.54 -7.04
CA VAL A 12 41.53 7.61 -6.50
C VAL A 12 42.19 6.27 -6.17
N PRO A 13 42.07 5.74 -4.92
CA PRO A 13 42.62 4.45 -4.54
C PRO A 13 42.14 3.32 -5.47
N LYS A 14 43.05 2.40 -5.82
CA LYS A 14 42.77 1.28 -6.75
C LYS A 14 41.52 0.47 -6.41
N TYR A 15 41.22 0.23 -5.14
CA TYR A 15 39.99 -0.46 -4.72
C TYR A 15 38.74 0.32 -5.05
N LYS A 16 38.75 1.67 -4.93
CA LYS A 16 37.62 2.53 -5.33
C LYS A 16 37.41 2.51 -6.84
N GLN A 17 38.47 2.47 -7.63
CA GLN A 17 38.36 2.36 -9.09
C GLN A 17 37.75 1.01 -9.50
N ILE A 18 38.10 -0.09 -8.80
CA ILE A 18 37.51 -1.41 -9.00
C ILE A 18 36.00 -1.37 -8.64
N ILE A 19 35.65 -0.80 -7.50
CA ILE A 19 34.22 -0.66 -7.07
C ILE A 19 33.44 0.14 -8.11
N LEU A 20 33.92 1.30 -8.54
CA LEU A 20 33.28 2.14 -9.57
C LEU A 20 33.16 1.41 -10.91
N SER A 21 34.15 0.60 -11.30
CA SER A 21 34.09 -0.18 -12.55
C SER A 21 33.08 -1.34 -12.46
N ILE A 22 32.92 -1.93 -11.27
CA ILE A 22 31.91 -2.96 -10.98
C ILE A 22 30.52 -2.31 -10.97
N GLU A 23 30.31 -1.20 -10.26
CA GLU A 23 29.06 -0.48 -10.22
C GLU A 23 28.60 -0.05 -11.62
N ASN A 24 29.48 0.56 -12.44
CA ASN A 24 29.16 0.97 -13.81
C ASN A 24 28.82 -0.20 -14.74
N ARG A 25 29.35 -1.40 -14.49
CA ARG A 25 29.08 -2.59 -15.30
C ARG A 25 27.76 -3.25 -14.94
N TYR A 26 27.41 -3.27 -13.65
CA TYR A 26 26.22 -3.95 -13.14
C TYR A 26 25.03 -3.02 -12.93
N LEU A 27 25.25 -1.71 -12.87
CA LEU A 27 24.19 -0.71 -12.75
C LEU A 27 23.09 -0.87 -13.81
N PRO A 28 23.39 -1.07 -15.10
CA PRO A 28 22.35 -1.29 -16.11
C PRO A 28 21.55 -2.58 -15.87
N VAL A 29 22.23 -3.66 -15.45
CA VAL A 29 21.58 -4.94 -15.14
C VAL A 29 20.71 -4.81 -13.90
N PHE A 30 21.19 -4.13 -12.86
CA PHE A 30 20.45 -3.89 -11.64
C PHE A 30 19.21 -3.02 -11.87
N VAL A 31 19.34 -1.94 -12.66
CA VAL A 31 18.23 -1.08 -13.08
C VAL A 31 17.22 -1.87 -13.91
N TYR A 32 17.70 -2.71 -14.85
CA TYR A 32 16.83 -3.57 -15.65
C TYR A 32 16.05 -4.58 -14.80
N LEU A 33 16.72 -5.24 -13.84
CA LEU A 33 16.07 -6.18 -12.91
C LEU A 33 15.04 -5.49 -12.03
N GLN A 34 15.34 -4.29 -11.53
CA GLN A 34 14.40 -3.50 -10.75
C GLN A 34 13.18 -3.05 -11.57
N LYS A 35 13.39 -2.66 -12.84
CA LYS A 35 12.32 -2.30 -13.77
C LYS A 35 11.46 -3.52 -14.07
N SER A 36 12.07 -4.66 -14.34
CA SER A 36 11.36 -5.92 -14.57
C SER A 36 10.50 -6.35 -13.38
N LEU A 37 11.01 -6.17 -12.14
CA LEU A 37 10.25 -6.49 -10.92
C LEU A 37 9.06 -5.54 -10.74
N LEU A 38 9.26 -4.24 -10.98
CA LEU A 38 8.19 -3.24 -10.88
C LEU A 38 7.07 -3.50 -11.89
N MET A 39 7.42 -3.85 -13.13
CA MET A 39 6.48 -4.23 -14.18
C MET A 39 5.71 -5.51 -13.88
N LYS A 40 6.25 -6.38 -13.02
CA LYS A 40 5.52 -7.56 -12.52
C LYS A 40 4.47 -7.20 -11.46
N ILE A 41 4.70 -6.14 -10.70
CA ILE A 41 3.79 -5.72 -9.61
C ILE A 41 2.70 -4.80 -10.13
N ILE A 42 3.04 -3.85 -11.02
CA ILE A 42 2.11 -2.83 -11.51
C ILE A 42 2.09 -2.87 -13.04
N ASN A 43 0.91 -3.02 -13.61
CA ASN A 43 0.66 -2.95 -15.04
C ASN A 43 -0.36 -1.84 -15.33
N ILE A 44 0.03 -0.87 -16.17
CA ILE A 44 -0.80 0.29 -16.51
C ILE A 44 -0.93 0.37 -18.03
N GLN A 45 -2.17 0.35 -18.51
CA GLN A 45 -2.50 0.45 -19.91
C GLN A 45 -3.14 1.80 -20.24
N ASN A 46 -2.78 2.39 -21.38
CA ASN A 46 -3.21 3.76 -21.71
C ASN A 46 -4.65 3.88 -22.23
N ASN A 47 -5.29 2.79 -22.67
CA ASN A 47 -6.53 2.86 -23.49
C ASN A 47 -7.76 2.17 -22.89
N GLN A 48 -7.86 1.96 -21.58
CA GLN A 48 -8.94 1.14 -21.00
C GLN A 48 -10.13 1.90 -20.40
N GLY A 49 -10.19 3.23 -20.47
CA GLY A 49 -11.26 4.01 -19.79
C GLY A 49 -11.25 3.91 -18.25
N VAL A 50 -10.39 3.07 -17.67
CA VAL A 50 -10.22 2.90 -16.22
C VAL A 50 -9.20 3.92 -15.71
N PRO A 51 -9.54 4.72 -14.68
CA PRO A 51 -8.60 5.68 -14.09
C PRO A 51 -7.29 5.02 -13.65
N LYS A 52 -6.16 5.71 -13.84
CA LYS A 52 -4.82 5.17 -13.58
C LYS A 52 -4.64 4.68 -12.13
N TYR A 53 -5.18 5.41 -11.14
CA TYR A 53 -5.12 4.98 -9.74
C TYR A 53 -5.83 3.64 -9.51
N LYS A 54 -6.97 3.39 -10.18
CA LYS A 54 -7.69 2.10 -10.10
C LYS A 54 -6.88 0.97 -10.76
N GLN A 55 -6.18 1.25 -11.86
CA GLN A 55 -5.31 0.26 -12.50
C GLN A 55 -4.16 -0.15 -11.58
N ILE A 56 -3.57 0.80 -10.83
CA ILE A 56 -2.55 0.51 -9.82
C ILE A 56 -3.11 -0.41 -8.74
N ILE A 57 -4.30 -0.10 -8.21
CA ILE A 57 -4.97 -0.90 -7.18
C ILE A 57 -5.18 -2.33 -7.69
N LEU A 58 -5.83 -2.49 -8.83
CA LEU A 58 -6.11 -3.80 -9.42
C LEU A 58 -4.85 -4.63 -9.71
N SER A 59 -3.77 -3.97 -10.15
CA SER A 59 -2.50 -4.65 -10.40
C SER A 59 -1.87 -5.18 -9.10
N ILE A 60 -1.86 -4.37 -8.05
CA ILE A 60 -1.30 -4.78 -6.75
C ILE A 60 -2.15 -5.92 -6.15
N GLU A 61 -3.48 -5.80 -6.19
CA GLU A 61 -4.39 -6.85 -5.72
C GLU A 61 -4.16 -8.17 -6.46
N LYS A 62 -4.11 -8.12 -7.77
CA LYS A 62 -3.83 -9.29 -8.60
C LYS A 62 -2.49 -9.93 -8.25
N THR A 63 -1.44 -9.14 -8.08
CA THR A 63 -0.10 -9.62 -7.73
C THR A 63 -0.06 -10.30 -6.36
N ILE A 64 -0.88 -9.80 -5.41
CA ILE A 64 -1.07 -10.44 -4.10
C ILE A 64 -1.86 -11.75 -4.22
N GLU A 65 -2.95 -11.75 -4.99
CA GLU A 65 -3.77 -12.96 -5.24
C GLU A 65 -2.97 -14.08 -5.90
N GLU A 66 -2.09 -13.72 -6.84
CA GLU A 66 -1.19 -14.66 -7.53
C GLU A 66 -0.01 -15.13 -6.64
N GLY A 67 0.11 -14.61 -5.41
CA GLY A 67 1.17 -14.98 -4.46
C GLY A 67 2.54 -14.41 -4.79
N HIS A 68 2.65 -13.50 -5.76
CA HIS A 68 3.89 -12.82 -6.13
C HIS A 68 4.28 -11.71 -5.18
N LEU A 69 3.33 -11.19 -4.39
CA LEU A 69 3.51 -10.25 -3.29
C LEU A 69 2.93 -10.87 -2.01
N LYS A 70 3.80 -11.11 -1.03
CA LYS A 70 3.44 -11.75 0.24
C LYS A 70 3.27 -10.73 1.35
N LYS A 71 2.65 -11.16 2.45
CA LYS A 71 2.55 -10.35 3.67
C LYS A 71 3.94 -9.85 4.10
N ASP A 72 3.99 -8.60 4.55
CA ASP A 72 5.18 -7.86 4.99
C ASP A 72 6.21 -7.59 3.88
N GLU A 73 5.94 -7.94 2.63
CA GLU A 73 6.78 -7.54 1.52
C GLU A 73 6.58 -6.07 1.17
N LYS A 74 7.68 -5.43 0.77
CA LYS A 74 7.72 -4.01 0.46
C LYS A 74 7.19 -3.72 -0.93
N LEU A 75 6.27 -2.76 -1.02
CA LEU A 75 5.80 -2.23 -2.30
C LEU A 75 6.82 -1.23 -2.90
N PRO A 76 6.75 -1.00 -4.22
CA PRO A 76 7.49 0.08 -4.87
C PRO A 76 7.19 1.42 -4.21
N SER A 77 8.18 2.31 -4.11
CA SER A 77 7.94 3.66 -3.59
C SER A 77 7.08 4.47 -4.56
N ILE A 78 6.30 5.42 -4.04
CA ILE A 78 5.48 6.33 -4.86
C ILE A 78 6.33 6.98 -5.95
N ASN A 79 7.50 7.53 -5.60
CA ASN A 79 8.38 8.18 -6.56
C ASN A 79 8.84 7.23 -7.67
N LYS A 80 9.12 5.96 -7.34
CA LYS A 80 9.53 4.97 -8.33
C LYS A 80 8.40 4.67 -9.31
N VAL A 81 7.16 4.53 -8.83
CA VAL A 81 5.97 4.34 -9.68
C VAL A 81 5.71 5.56 -10.57
N CYS A 82 5.82 6.77 -10.01
CA CYS A 82 5.67 8.01 -10.77
C CYS A 82 6.65 8.08 -11.94
N LEU A 83 7.93 7.79 -11.69
CA LEU A 83 8.98 7.84 -12.71
C LEU A 83 8.79 6.77 -13.80
N GLU A 84 8.48 5.54 -13.40
CA GLU A 84 8.37 4.42 -14.33
C GLU A 84 7.17 4.53 -15.26
N PHE A 85 6.03 5.00 -14.74
CA PHE A 85 4.77 5.07 -15.50
C PHE A 85 4.38 6.49 -15.92
N SER A 86 5.25 7.49 -15.70
CA SER A 86 4.99 8.90 -16.01
C SER A 86 3.68 9.42 -15.40
N LEU A 87 3.44 9.09 -14.12
CA LEU A 87 2.24 9.47 -13.39
C LEU A 87 2.50 10.60 -12.40
N SER A 88 1.45 11.39 -12.14
CA SER A 88 1.49 12.37 -11.06
C SER A 88 1.59 11.66 -9.69
N ARG A 89 2.23 12.35 -8.73
CA ARG A 89 2.35 11.85 -7.36
C ARG A 89 0.97 11.60 -6.72
N ASP A 90 0.00 12.48 -6.98
CA ASP A 90 -1.34 12.40 -6.41
C ASP A 90 -2.09 11.16 -6.90
N THR A 91 -1.94 10.80 -8.17
CA THR A 91 -2.53 9.58 -8.73
C THR A 91 -2.02 8.32 -8.04
N VAL A 92 -0.71 8.24 -7.81
CA VAL A 92 -0.09 7.08 -7.14
C VAL A 92 -0.44 7.07 -5.65
N LEU A 93 -0.40 8.24 -5.00
CA LEU A 93 -0.76 8.39 -3.60
C LEU A 93 -2.21 7.98 -3.35
N GLN A 94 -3.15 8.41 -4.20
CA GLN A 94 -4.56 8.04 -4.13
C GLN A 94 -4.75 6.51 -4.13
N ALA A 95 -4.02 5.80 -5.01
CA ALA A 95 -4.08 4.34 -5.07
C ALA A 95 -3.58 3.69 -3.77
N TYR A 96 -2.46 4.18 -3.23
CA TYR A 96 -1.84 3.64 -2.02
C TYR A 96 -2.67 3.94 -0.77
N GLU A 97 -3.26 5.14 -0.67
CA GLU A 97 -4.17 5.49 0.43
C GLU A 97 -5.46 4.66 0.38
N GLU A 98 -6.00 4.38 -0.80
CA GLU A 98 -7.16 3.50 -0.93
C GLU A 98 -6.84 2.07 -0.48
N LEU A 99 -5.71 1.49 -0.93
CA LEU A 99 -5.26 0.18 -0.48
C LEU A 99 -5.01 0.14 1.04
N LYS A 100 -4.49 1.23 1.61
CA LYS A 100 -4.28 1.37 3.05
C LYS A 100 -5.62 1.42 3.81
N LYS A 101 -6.59 2.21 3.34
CA LYS A 101 -7.94 2.28 3.93
C LYS A 101 -8.64 0.92 3.93
N ARG A 102 -8.44 0.14 2.87
CA ARG A 102 -8.96 -1.23 2.75
C ARG A 102 -8.16 -2.26 3.57
N GLY A 103 -7.09 -1.83 4.24
CA GLY A 103 -6.26 -2.67 5.09
C GLY A 103 -5.38 -3.67 4.34
N ILE A 104 -5.21 -3.50 3.03
CA ILE A 104 -4.37 -4.36 2.18
C ILE A 104 -2.89 -4.04 2.40
N ILE A 105 -2.57 -2.76 2.56
CA ILE A 105 -1.20 -2.30 2.82
C ILE A 105 -1.12 -1.43 4.07
N TYR A 106 0.10 -1.24 4.58
CA TYR A 106 0.40 -0.30 5.67
C TYR A 106 1.67 0.49 5.36
N ALA A 107 1.80 1.65 6.00
CA ALA A 107 2.94 2.52 5.83
C ALA A 107 3.84 2.49 7.08
N ILE A 108 5.16 2.46 6.87
CA ILE A 108 6.15 2.70 7.93
C ILE A 108 6.84 4.02 7.59
N LEU A 109 6.80 4.97 8.54
CA LEU A 109 7.41 6.28 8.37
C LEU A 109 8.90 6.15 8.00
N GLY A 110 9.31 6.82 6.93
CA GLY A 110 10.68 6.77 6.42
C GLY A 110 11.08 5.47 5.69
N LYS A 111 10.27 4.40 5.76
CA LYS A 111 10.60 3.11 5.15
C LYS A 111 9.76 2.77 3.93
N GLY A 112 8.51 3.27 3.85
CA GLY A 112 7.60 3.07 2.72
C GLY A 112 6.38 2.21 3.04
N TYR A 113 5.80 1.57 2.03
CA TYR A 113 4.58 0.78 2.11
C TYR A 113 4.86 -0.72 2.04
N TYR A 114 4.07 -1.51 2.76
CA TYR A 114 4.21 -2.96 2.91
C TYR A 114 2.85 -3.63 2.84
N VAL A 115 2.80 -4.86 2.37
CA VAL A 115 1.58 -5.68 2.35
C VAL A 115 1.17 -6.02 3.78
N LYS A 116 -0.06 -5.70 4.17
CA LYS A 116 -0.63 -6.01 5.50
C LYS A 116 -1.44 -7.29 5.46
N SER A 117 -2.27 -7.45 4.45
CA SER A 117 -3.17 -8.59 4.29
C SER A 117 -3.13 -9.11 2.86
N THR A 118 -3.24 -10.42 2.70
CA THR A 118 -3.43 -11.08 1.42
C THR A 118 -4.91 -11.27 1.07
N GLU A 119 -5.81 -10.88 1.96
CA GLU A 119 -7.27 -10.88 1.72
C GLU A 119 -7.68 -9.61 0.95
N VAL A 120 -7.42 -9.59 -0.35
CA VAL A 120 -7.70 -8.43 -1.21
C VAL A 120 -9.16 -8.31 -1.62
N ARG A 121 -10.00 -9.31 -1.29
CA ARG A 121 -11.43 -9.29 -1.60
C ARG A 121 -12.22 -8.24 -0.81
N ILE A 122 -11.72 -7.84 0.35
CA ILE A 122 -12.34 -6.81 1.19
C ILE A 122 -12.20 -5.46 0.49
N LYS A 123 -13.30 -4.96 -0.06
CA LYS A 123 -13.36 -3.68 -0.78
C LYS A 123 -13.73 -2.50 0.09
N GLN A 124 -14.40 -2.76 1.21
CA GLN A 124 -14.79 -1.73 2.16
C GLN A 124 -14.45 -2.17 3.59
N ARG A 125 -13.88 -1.26 4.36
CA ARG A 125 -13.73 -1.38 5.81
C ARG A 125 -14.52 -0.26 6.46
N ILE A 126 -15.45 -0.65 7.33
CA ILE A 126 -16.34 0.27 8.03
C ILE A 126 -15.91 0.34 9.50
N PHE A 127 -15.65 1.56 9.97
CA PHE A 127 -15.52 1.87 11.38
C PHE A 127 -16.89 2.16 11.94
N LEU A 128 -17.37 1.35 12.90
CA LEU A 128 -18.64 1.52 13.55
C LEU A 128 -18.42 1.83 15.04
N LEU A 129 -18.82 3.01 15.47
CA LEU A 129 -18.62 3.48 16.85
C LEU A 129 -19.97 3.70 17.54
N PHE A 130 -20.17 2.97 18.63
CA PHE A 130 -21.30 3.13 19.54
C PHE A 130 -20.83 3.74 20.87
N ASP A 131 -21.78 4.35 21.60
CA ASP A 131 -21.56 4.77 22.99
C ASP A 131 -21.39 3.57 23.91
N GLU A 132 -22.35 2.63 23.92
CA GLU A 132 -22.31 1.38 24.69
C GLU A 132 -23.00 0.25 23.94
N LEU A 133 -22.78 -0.99 24.35
CA LEU A 133 -23.56 -2.13 23.86
C LEU A 133 -24.81 -2.32 24.70
N ASN A 134 -25.96 -2.36 24.04
CA ASN A 134 -27.25 -2.75 24.61
C ASN A 134 -28.04 -3.60 23.60
N ILE A 135 -29.15 -4.18 24.02
CA ILE A 135 -29.96 -5.10 23.19
C ILE A 135 -30.36 -4.44 21.86
N PHE A 136 -30.79 -3.18 21.89
CA PHE A 136 -31.17 -2.44 20.67
C PHE A 136 -30.01 -2.30 19.68
N LYS A 137 -28.80 -1.99 20.17
CA LYS A 137 -27.61 -1.83 19.32
C LYS A 137 -27.07 -3.16 18.84
N GLU A 138 -27.24 -4.21 19.61
CA GLU A 138 -26.92 -5.58 19.18
C GLU A 138 -27.83 -6.02 18.04
N ASP A 139 -29.14 -5.79 18.14
CA ASP A 139 -30.10 -6.10 17.07
C ASP A 139 -29.81 -5.26 15.83
N LEU A 140 -29.51 -3.96 15.99
CA LEU A 140 -29.13 -3.08 14.89
C LEU A 140 -27.86 -3.56 14.19
N TYR A 141 -26.85 -3.94 14.95
CA TYR A 141 -25.59 -4.45 14.41
C TYR A 141 -25.78 -5.78 13.65
N ASN A 142 -26.54 -6.71 14.19
CA ASN A 142 -26.86 -7.98 13.54
C ASN A 142 -27.63 -7.76 12.24
N SER A 143 -28.66 -6.93 12.27
CA SER A 143 -29.42 -6.54 11.07
C SER A 143 -28.54 -5.86 10.04
N PHE A 144 -27.60 -5.01 10.47
CA PHE A 144 -26.62 -4.37 9.58
C PHE A 144 -25.69 -5.42 8.91
N LEU A 145 -25.18 -6.39 9.68
CA LEU A 145 -24.32 -7.46 9.15
C LEU A 145 -25.04 -8.35 8.14
N GLU A 146 -26.32 -8.65 8.36
CA GLU A 146 -27.12 -9.46 7.44
C GLU A 146 -27.34 -8.79 6.08
N ASN A 147 -27.32 -7.45 6.06
CA ASN A 147 -27.64 -6.67 4.87
C ASN A 147 -26.40 -6.11 4.14
N ILE A 148 -25.19 -6.27 4.67
CA ILE A 148 -23.97 -5.83 4.00
C ILE A 148 -23.41 -6.92 3.09
N GLY A 149 -22.69 -6.48 2.03
CA GLY A 149 -22.06 -7.39 1.08
C GLY A 149 -20.89 -8.16 1.68
N LYS A 150 -20.55 -9.30 1.08
CA LYS A 150 -19.46 -10.18 1.53
C LYS A 150 -18.05 -9.53 1.44
N ASP A 151 -17.94 -8.46 0.66
CA ASP A 151 -16.68 -7.72 0.46
C ASP A 151 -16.50 -6.58 1.48
N VAL A 152 -17.29 -6.56 2.56
CA VAL A 152 -17.30 -5.52 3.58
C VAL A 152 -16.86 -6.10 4.91
N GLN A 153 -15.85 -5.47 5.53
CA GLN A 153 -15.44 -5.74 6.91
C GLN A 153 -15.95 -4.62 7.82
N VAL A 154 -16.53 -4.98 8.96
CA VAL A 154 -16.97 -4.02 9.98
C VAL A 154 -16.18 -4.24 11.25
N ASP A 155 -15.48 -3.20 11.69
CA ASP A 155 -14.82 -3.18 13.00
C ASP A 155 -15.67 -2.30 13.93
N ILE A 156 -16.20 -2.90 15.02
CA ILE A 156 -17.05 -2.22 15.99
C ILE A 156 -16.25 -1.77 17.21
N PHE A 157 -16.55 -0.57 17.70
CA PHE A 157 -15.90 0.06 18.84
C PHE A 157 -16.93 0.67 19.78
N PHE A 158 -16.57 0.77 21.07
CA PHE A 158 -17.40 1.36 22.12
C PHE A 158 -16.59 2.40 22.90
N HIS A 159 -17.18 3.57 23.15
CA HIS A 159 -16.51 4.61 23.94
C HIS A 159 -17.08 4.75 25.37
N ASN A 160 -18.17 4.04 25.70
CA ASN A 160 -18.78 3.98 27.03
C ASN A 160 -18.96 5.37 27.65
N PHE A 161 -19.50 6.32 26.89
CA PHE A 161 -19.70 7.74 27.26
C PHE A 161 -18.42 8.46 27.69
N ASN A 162 -17.24 7.89 27.40
CA ASN A 162 -15.95 8.49 27.72
C ASN A 162 -15.41 9.29 26.53
N THR A 163 -15.41 10.62 26.68
CA THR A 163 -14.95 11.54 25.64
C THR A 163 -13.48 11.35 25.25
N GLN A 164 -12.60 10.97 26.19
CA GLN A 164 -11.19 10.74 25.89
C GLN A 164 -11.01 9.46 25.06
N VAL A 165 -11.74 8.38 25.37
CA VAL A 165 -11.78 7.16 24.59
C VAL A 165 -12.33 7.43 23.21
N PHE A 166 -13.42 8.18 23.09
CA PHE A 166 -14.01 8.60 21.82
C PHE A 166 -12.97 9.32 20.93
N GLN A 167 -12.33 10.36 21.45
CA GLN A 167 -11.33 11.12 20.70
C GLN A 167 -10.14 10.25 20.28
N LYS A 168 -9.68 9.39 21.17
CA LYS A 168 -8.58 8.47 20.87
C LYS A 168 -8.97 7.51 19.74
N LEU A 169 -10.13 6.87 19.81
CA LEU A 169 -10.63 5.94 18.78
C LEU A 169 -10.73 6.63 17.41
N ILE A 170 -11.27 7.85 17.36
CA ILE A 170 -11.37 8.63 16.11
C ILE A 170 -9.99 8.94 15.55
N ASN A 171 -9.06 9.43 16.39
CA ASN A 171 -7.71 9.80 15.96
C ASN A 171 -6.92 8.58 15.45
N ASP A 172 -6.97 7.46 16.18
CA ASP A 172 -6.25 6.23 15.85
C ASP A 172 -6.82 5.57 14.58
N SER A 173 -8.12 5.73 14.32
CA SER A 173 -8.81 5.17 13.15
C SER A 173 -8.64 5.99 11.88
N ASN A 174 -8.22 7.25 11.99
CA ASN A 174 -8.18 8.18 10.87
C ASN A 174 -7.33 7.66 9.69
N GLY A 175 -7.94 7.62 8.51
CA GLY A 175 -7.31 7.13 7.27
C GLY A 175 -7.13 5.61 7.18
N ASN A 176 -7.70 4.81 8.12
CA ASN A 176 -7.62 3.35 8.11
C ASN A 176 -8.91 2.65 7.68
N TYR A 177 -9.97 3.42 7.43
CA TYR A 177 -11.29 2.91 7.05
C TYR A 177 -11.82 3.64 5.83
N THR A 178 -12.64 2.94 5.05
CA THR A 178 -13.30 3.51 3.86
C THR A 178 -14.54 4.30 4.23
N LYS A 179 -15.21 3.91 5.34
CA LYS A 179 -16.41 4.58 5.87
C LYS A 179 -16.36 4.62 7.40
N TYR A 180 -16.99 5.66 7.96
CA TYR A 180 -17.16 5.85 9.38
C TYR A 180 -18.65 6.00 9.66
N ILE A 181 -19.15 5.17 10.57
CA ILE A 181 -20.52 5.27 11.10
C ILE A 181 -20.36 5.52 12.60
N ILE A 182 -20.84 6.69 13.03
CA ILE A 182 -20.74 7.11 14.42
C ILE A 182 -22.14 7.38 14.91
N MET A 183 -22.55 6.66 15.94
CA MET A 183 -23.83 6.93 16.59
C MET A 183 -23.67 8.15 17.50
N PRO A 184 -24.47 9.22 17.31
CA PRO A 184 -24.42 10.38 18.18
C PRO A 184 -24.83 9.99 19.61
N THR A 185 -24.19 10.62 20.60
CA THR A 185 -24.53 10.51 22.02
C THR A 185 -25.75 11.35 22.37
#